data_76590c57f7f2b4f194f58f495fff9a8b
#
_entry.id   76590c57f7f2b4f194f58f495fff9a8b
#
_cell.length_a   1.000
_cell.length_b   1.000
_cell.length_c   1.000
_cell.angle_alpha   90.00
_cell.angle_beta   90.00
_cell.angle_gamma   90.00
#
_symmetry.space_group_name_H-M   'P 1'
#
loop_
_entity.id
_entity.type
_entity.pdbx_description
1 polymer ?
#
loop_
_entity_poly.entity_id
_entity_poly.type
_entity_poly.pdbx_seq_one_letter_code
_entity_poly.pdbx_strand_id
1 'polypeptide(L)'
;MKFIFVTGGVVSSLGKGLTAAALGTLLENRGLKVALQKFDPYLNVDPGTMNPYQHGEVYVLDDGAETDLDLGHYERFTSTKLTRMNNLTSGQVYQNVLNNEREGKYLGKTVQVIPHVTDEIKNRIHLLAEKTKADVIITEIGGTTGDIEGLPFLEAIREFALEVGYNNAIFLHLTYVPFIKAAGELKTKPTQQSVAKLREIGIAPHVVVCRCEKSLDKELRQKISLYCNVPVEAVIEEKDVDHSIYEVPLMLQRERVDDLVCRLLDLHTPAADMVHWQEIIRKLIAPRHRVRVGVVGKYIELQDAYKSVYEAVIHGGIANDCGVEIVQVDAEEIEKDGAEQKLRALGGIIVPGGFGERGVEGKIKAAQYARENKIPYLGLCLGMQIATIEFARNVLKLPKSHSTEFDPNTPNPVIAMLDEQKRVTKKGGTMRLGSQSCQLALGTKAAALYGAFVINERHRHRYEFNNAYREKFEKAGFVFSGNSPDGKLVEVIELKDHPFFLASQFHPEFLSKPHQPHPLFKGFIAAAHQSIHQKPL
;
A
#
# COMPACT_ATOMS: atom_id res chain seq x y z
N MET A 1 -22.28 -4.50 17.07
CA MET A 1 -21.39 -4.56 15.90
C MET A 1 -22.16 -4.13 14.66
N LYS A 2 -21.59 -3.27 13.83
CA LYS A 2 -22.24 -2.69 12.65
C LYS A 2 -21.41 -2.95 11.41
N PHE A 3 -22.05 -2.96 10.24
CA PHE A 3 -21.42 -3.33 8.97
C PHE A 3 -21.68 -2.26 7.90
N ILE A 4 -20.64 -1.89 7.17
CA ILE A 4 -20.70 -0.96 6.06
C ILE A 4 -20.13 -1.67 4.83
N PHE A 5 -20.94 -1.83 3.80
CA PHE A 5 -20.51 -2.42 2.53
C PHE A 5 -20.28 -1.30 1.51
N VAL A 6 -19.05 -1.18 1.04
CA VAL A 6 -18.65 -0.20 0.03
C VAL A 6 -18.63 -0.89 -1.32
N THR A 7 -19.55 -0.52 -2.18
CA THR A 7 -19.65 -1.00 -3.56
C THR A 7 -19.33 0.13 -4.53
N GLY A 8 -19.09 -0.14 -5.78
CA GLY A 8 -18.89 0.91 -6.77
C GLY A 8 -19.23 0.48 -8.18
N GLY A 9 -19.49 1.47 -9.01
CA GLY A 9 -19.86 1.25 -10.38
C GLY A 9 -19.36 2.33 -11.32
N VAL A 10 -19.69 2.18 -12.61
CA VAL A 10 -19.29 3.00 -13.75
C VAL A 10 -17.88 2.65 -14.27
N VAL A 11 -16.82 2.81 -13.48
CA VAL A 11 -15.44 2.54 -13.89
C VAL A 11 -14.64 1.90 -12.75
N SER A 12 -13.56 1.21 -13.09
CA SER A 12 -12.53 0.77 -12.15
C SER A 12 -11.72 1.96 -11.62
N SER A 13 -10.92 1.74 -10.58
CA SER A 13 -10.05 2.78 -9.96
C SER A 13 -10.81 4.04 -9.51
N LEU A 14 -12.08 3.90 -9.15
CA LEU A 14 -12.94 5.00 -8.71
C LEU A 14 -12.57 5.54 -7.32
N GLY A 15 -11.78 4.78 -6.55
CA GLY A 15 -11.33 5.18 -5.21
C GLY A 15 -12.10 4.55 -4.05
N LYS A 16 -12.79 3.42 -4.27
CA LYS A 16 -13.52 2.71 -3.19
C LYS A 16 -12.68 2.47 -1.95
N GLY A 17 -11.44 1.94 -2.14
CA GLY A 17 -10.51 1.66 -1.04
C GLY A 17 -10.14 2.92 -0.27
N LEU A 18 -9.91 4.01 -0.97
CA LEU A 18 -9.60 5.30 -0.38
C LEU A 18 -10.79 5.86 0.41
N THR A 19 -11.99 5.82 -0.17
CA THR A 19 -13.24 6.25 0.51
C THR A 19 -13.50 5.41 1.76
N ALA A 20 -13.32 4.07 1.66
CA ALA A 20 -13.46 3.16 2.80
C ALA A 20 -12.45 3.46 3.91
N ALA A 21 -11.17 3.68 3.55
CA ALA A 21 -10.12 4.05 4.48
C ALA A 21 -10.37 5.41 5.15
N ALA A 22 -10.78 6.41 4.36
CA ALA A 22 -11.11 7.75 4.86
C ALA A 22 -12.31 7.74 5.82
N LEU A 23 -13.35 6.98 5.51
CA LEU A 23 -14.47 6.76 6.42
C LEU A 23 -14.01 6.04 7.70
N GLY A 24 -13.14 5.04 7.57
CA GLY A 24 -12.51 4.36 8.71
C GLY A 24 -11.78 5.34 9.63
N THR A 25 -11.00 6.27 9.05
CA THR A 25 -10.33 7.35 9.79
C THR A 25 -11.32 8.20 10.60
N LEU A 26 -12.41 8.63 9.96
CA LEU A 26 -13.42 9.45 10.63
C LEU A 26 -14.08 8.71 11.80
N LEU A 27 -14.43 7.44 11.60
CA LEU A 27 -15.07 6.63 12.64
C LEU A 27 -14.10 6.31 13.81
N GLU A 28 -12.82 6.04 13.53
CA GLU A 28 -11.80 5.88 14.58
C GLU A 28 -11.64 7.18 15.40
N ASN A 29 -11.62 8.35 14.74
CA ASN A 29 -11.54 9.65 15.42
C ASN A 29 -12.84 10.05 16.16
N ARG A 30 -13.90 9.27 16.04
CA ARG A 30 -15.10 9.29 16.89
C ARG A 30 -15.02 8.33 18.08
N GLY A 31 -13.89 7.63 18.23
CA GLY A 31 -13.65 6.67 19.32
C GLY A 31 -14.16 5.25 19.03
N LEU A 32 -14.56 4.93 17.80
CA LEU A 32 -15.00 3.60 17.41
C LEU A 32 -13.82 2.71 17.02
N LYS A 33 -13.90 1.45 17.35
CA LYS A 33 -12.97 0.44 16.86
C LYS A 33 -13.42 -0.04 15.48
N VAL A 34 -12.62 0.25 14.46
CA VAL A 34 -12.93 -0.07 13.06
C VAL A 34 -12.08 -1.25 12.58
N ALA A 35 -12.67 -2.13 11.76
CA ALA A 35 -11.92 -3.10 10.96
C ALA A 35 -12.30 -2.93 9.48
N LEU A 36 -11.31 -3.06 8.59
CA LEU A 36 -11.51 -2.98 7.15
C LEU A 36 -11.26 -4.34 6.51
N GLN A 37 -12.02 -4.65 5.45
CA GLN A 37 -11.91 -5.88 4.68
C GLN A 37 -12.06 -5.60 3.19
N LYS A 38 -11.27 -6.28 2.37
CA LYS A 38 -11.29 -6.20 0.91
C LYS A 38 -11.73 -7.52 0.32
N PHE A 39 -12.71 -7.48 -0.58
CA PHE A 39 -13.11 -8.61 -1.41
C PHE A 39 -12.74 -8.36 -2.85
N ASP A 40 -11.90 -9.22 -3.42
CA ASP A 40 -11.40 -9.09 -4.79
C ASP A 40 -12.01 -10.17 -5.69
N PRO A 41 -12.72 -9.79 -6.76
CA PRO A 41 -13.47 -10.72 -7.58
C PRO A 41 -12.62 -11.56 -8.56
N TYR A 42 -11.31 -11.38 -8.61
CA TYR A 42 -10.44 -12.18 -9.48
C TYR A 42 -10.19 -13.60 -8.94
N LEU A 43 -9.89 -14.53 -9.87
CA LEU A 43 -9.66 -15.95 -9.56
C LEU A 43 -8.25 -16.28 -9.06
N ASN A 44 -7.34 -15.33 -9.00
CA ASN A 44 -6.03 -15.53 -8.38
C ASN A 44 -6.22 -15.79 -6.88
N VAL A 45 -5.46 -16.75 -6.34
CA VAL A 45 -5.52 -17.06 -4.90
C VAL A 45 -4.96 -15.88 -4.08
N ASP A 46 -3.88 -15.27 -4.59
CA ASP A 46 -3.27 -14.05 -4.06
C ASP A 46 -2.62 -13.26 -5.22
N PRO A 47 -2.26 -11.98 -5.03
CA PRO A 47 -1.62 -11.16 -6.05
C PRO A 47 -0.11 -11.38 -6.17
N GLY A 48 0.51 -12.26 -5.39
CA GLY A 48 1.97 -12.41 -5.29
C GLY A 48 2.69 -12.72 -6.61
N THR A 49 2.00 -13.33 -7.59
CA THR A 49 2.53 -13.62 -8.93
C THR A 49 1.96 -12.72 -10.02
N MET A 50 1.14 -11.74 -9.67
CA MET A 50 0.54 -10.83 -10.64
C MET A 50 1.57 -9.82 -11.19
N ASN A 51 1.31 -9.34 -12.40
CA ASN A 51 2.15 -8.34 -13.02
C ASN A 51 1.86 -6.94 -12.42
N PRO A 52 2.88 -6.22 -11.90
CA PRO A 52 2.68 -4.87 -11.35
C PRO A 52 2.07 -3.87 -12.34
N TYR A 53 2.23 -4.06 -13.65
CA TYR A 53 1.57 -3.23 -14.67
C TYR A 53 0.05 -3.35 -14.69
N GLN A 54 -0.49 -4.45 -14.19
CA GLN A 54 -1.95 -4.71 -14.18
C GLN A 54 -2.59 -4.41 -12.83
N HIS A 55 -1.87 -4.66 -11.73
CA HIS A 55 -2.42 -4.63 -10.37
C HIS A 55 -1.71 -3.66 -9.41
N GLY A 56 -0.66 -2.96 -9.88
CA GLY A 56 0.16 -2.13 -9.01
C GLY A 56 1.11 -2.95 -8.12
N GLU A 57 1.49 -2.39 -6.97
CA GLU A 57 2.36 -3.08 -6.01
C GLU A 57 1.62 -4.21 -5.30
N VAL A 58 2.37 -5.25 -4.92
CA VAL A 58 1.91 -6.29 -3.99
C VAL A 58 2.21 -5.81 -2.58
N TYR A 59 1.17 -5.59 -1.78
CA TYR A 59 1.28 -5.14 -0.40
C TYR A 59 1.38 -6.34 0.53
N VAL A 60 2.40 -6.37 1.40
CA VAL A 60 2.66 -7.50 2.30
C VAL A 60 2.28 -7.15 3.73
N LEU A 61 1.49 -8.01 4.37
CA LEU A 61 1.06 -7.87 5.76
C LEU A 61 2.04 -8.53 6.76
N ASP A 62 1.86 -8.26 8.06
CA ASP A 62 2.72 -8.82 9.12
C ASP A 62 2.71 -10.36 9.13
N ASP A 63 1.59 -10.99 8.81
CA ASP A 63 1.44 -12.45 8.76
C ASP A 63 1.93 -13.09 7.43
N GLY A 64 2.57 -12.29 6.56
CA GLY A 64 3.11 -12.72 5.29
C GLY A 64 2.09 -12.85 4.17
N ALA A 65 0.85 -12.41 4.36
CA ALA A 65 -0.12 -12.37 3.28
C ALA A 65 0.32 -11.34 2.22
N GLU A 66 0.35 -11.77 0.96
CA GLU A 66 0.50 -10.92 -0.21
C GLU A 66 -0.90 -10.44 -0.63
N THR A 67 -1.11 -9.14 -0.71
CA THR A 67 -2.45 -8.53 -0.88
C THR A 67 -2.44 -7.41 -1.89
N ASP A 68 -3.63 -6.94 -2.25
CA ASP A 68 -3.85 -5.78 -3.10
C ASP A 68 -3.36 -4.48 -2.44
N LEU A 69 -3.00 -3.49 -3.25
CA LEU A 69 -2.51 -2.18 -2.81
C LEU A 69 -3.51 -1.39 -1.93
N ASP A 70 -4.80 -1.69 -2.03
CA ASP A 70 -5.84 -1.04 -1.22
C ASP A 70 -5.64 -1.30 0.29
N LEU A 71 -5.09 -2.46 0.66
CA LEU A 71 -4.77 -2.74 2.06
C LEU A 71 -3.71 -1.78 2.60
N GLY A 72 -2.81 -1.31 1.75
CA GLY A 72 -1.89 -0.22 2.08
C GLY A 72 -2.61 1.08 2.41
N HIS A 73 -3.69 1.43 1.69
CA HIS A 73 -4.53 2.58 2.06
C HIS A 73 -5.17 2.38 3.43
N TYR A 74 -5.72 1.18 3.70
CA TYR A 74 -6.34 0.92 5.00
C TYR A 74 -5.37 1.12 6.15
N GLU A 75 -4.16 0.57 6.08
CA GLU A 75 -3.17 0.73 7.15
C GLU A 75 -2.62 2.16 7.26
N ARG A 76 -2.47 2.89 6.15
CA ARG A 76 -2.00 4.29 6.18
C ARG A 76 -3.01 5.24 6.81
N PHE A 77 -4.29 4.98 6.63
CA PHE A 77 -5.37 5.84 7.08
C PHE A 77 -5.87 5.51 8.48
N THR A 78 -5.77 4.26 8.92
CA THR A 78 -6.33 3.78 10.18
C THR A 78 -5.28 3.18 11.11
N SER A 79 -5.67 2.96 12.36
CA SER A 79 -4.86 2.24 13.35
C SER A 79 -4.99 0.71 13.24
N THR A 80 -5.86 0.23 12.37
CA THR A 80 -6.16 -1.20 12.21
C THR A 80 -4.91 -1.97 11.78
N LYS A 81 -4.62 -3.08 12.46
CA LYS A 81 -3.62 -4.07 12.02
C LYS A 81 -4.31 -5.10 11.16
N LEU A 82 -3.88 -5.18 9.90
CA LEU A 82 -4.43 -6.11 8.94
C LEU A 82 -3.72 -7.47 9.00
N THR A 83 -4.48 -8.49 8.66
CA THR A 83 -4.04 -9.88 8.52
C THR A 83 -4.65 -10.47 7.26
N ARG A 84 -4.26 -11.68 6.87
CA ARG A 84 -4.88 -12.41 5.74
C ARG A 84 -6.40 -12.51 5.80
N MET A 85 -7.00 -12.29 6.96
CA MET A 85 -8.47 -12.29 7.09
C MET A 85 -9.11 -11.02 6.52
N ASN A 86 -8.32 -9.98 6.32
CA ASN A 86 -8.80 -8.70 5.82
C ASN A 86 -8.82 -8.64 4.28
N ASN A 87 -8.30 -9.67 3.59
CA ASN A 87 -8.39 -9.80 2.15
C ASN A 87 -8.96 -11.17 1.75
N LEU A 88 -9.90 -11.17 0.83
CA LEU A 88 -10.54 -12.37 0.31
C LEU A 88 -10.67 -12.28 -1.21
N THR A 89 -10.12 -13.25 -1.93
CA THR A 89 -10.26 -13.35 -3.39
C THR A 89 -11.30 -14.40 -3.78
N SER A 90 -11.90 -14.28 -4.97
CA SER A 90 -12.74 -15.34 -5.53
C SER A 90 -11.98 -16.67 -5.58
N GLY A 91 -10.69 -16.65 -5.96
CA GLY A 91 -9.87 -17.86 -5.99
C GLY A 91 -9.81 -18.59 -4.66
N GLN A 92 -9.63 -17.86 -3.54
CA GLN A 92 -9.64 -18.45 -2.20
C GLN A 92 -11.01 -19.04 -1.84
N VAL A 93 -12.10 -18.33 -2.16
CA VAL A 93 -13.47 -18.78 -1.88
C VAL A 93 -13.76 -20.07 -2.61
N TYR A 94 -13.56 -20.10 -3.94
CA TYR A 94 -13.82 -21.29 -4.75
C TYR A 94 -12.91 -22.46 -4.37
N GLN A 95 -11.63 -22.21 -4.11
CA GLN A 95 -10.72 -23.26 -3.66
C GLN A 95 -11.19 -23.90 -2.34
N ASN A 96 -11.66 -23.09 -1.38
CA ASN A 96 -12.18 -23.58 -0.11
C ASN A 96 -13.46 -24.41 -0.29
N VAL A 97 -14.40 -23.92 -1.08
CA VAL A 97 -15.64 -24.64 -1.37
C VAL A 97 -15.36 -25.97 -2.05
N LEU A 98 -14.47 -26.01 -3.05
CA LEU A 98 -14.10 -27.25 -3.75
C LEU A 98 -13.35 -28.23 -2.83
N ASN A 99 -12.45 -27.75 -1.98
CA ASN A 99 -11.77 -28.59 -1.00
C ASN A 99 -12.79 -29.21 -0.01
N ASN A 100 -13.72 -28.41 0.50
CA ASN A 100 -14.77 -28.88 1.41
C ASN A 100 -15.69 -29.91 0.73
N GLU A 101 -15.98 -29.77 -0.57
CA GLU A 101 -16.71 -30.77 -1.35
C GLU A 101 -15.93 -32.09 -1.41
N ARG A 102 -14.63 -32.02 -1.78
CA ARG A 102 -13.76 -33.22 -1.83
C ARG A 102 -13.62 -33.92 -0.47
N GLU A 103 -13.64 -33.17 0.62
CA GLU A 103 -13.62 -33.72 1.98
C GLU A 103 -14.98 -34.23 2.46
N GLY A 104 -16.03 -34.14 1.65
CA GLY A 104 -17.37 -34.62 1.99
C GLY A 104 -18.14 -33.77 3.01
N LYS A 105 -17.72 -32.56 3.28
CA LYS A 105 -18.36 -31.68 4.28
C LYS A 105 -19.80 -31.30 3.95
N TYR A 106 -20.18 -31.37 2.69
CA TYR A 106 -21.55 -31.07 2.26
C TYR A 106 -22.50 -32.29 2.25
N LEU A 107 -22.03 -33.45 2.76
CA LEU A 107 -22.86 -34.62 3.00
C LEU A 107 -23.67 -35.08 1.77
N GLY A 108 -23.07 -35.03 0.58
CA GLY A 108 -23.69 -35.45 -0.68
C GLY A 108 -24.68 -34.44 -1.28
N LYS A 109 -24.82 -33.25 -0.73
CA LYS A 109 -25.65 -32.18 -1.32
C LYS A 109 -25.02 -31.69 -2.63
N THR A 110 -25.86 -31.23 -3.56
CA THR A 110 -25.42 -30.49 -4.73
C THR A 110 -24.83 -29.13 -4.28
N VAL A 111 -23.55 -28.89 -4.59
CA VAL A 111 -22.86 -27.65 -4.26
C VAL A 111 -23.12 -26.61 -5.35
N GLN A 112 -23.58 -25.43 -4.98
CA GLN A 112 -23.98 -24.34 -5.88
C GLN A 112 -23.37 -23.01 -5.40
N VAL A 113 -23.38 -21.98 -6.27
CA VAL A 113 -22.92 -20.64 -5.88
C VAL A 113 -23.74 -20.12 -4.69
N ILE A 114 -25.06 -20.20 -4.79
CA ILE A 114 -25.98 -19.95 -3.68
C ILE A 114 -26.51 -21.31 -3.21
N PRO A 115 -26.35 -21.69 -1.92
CA PRO A 115 -25.80 -20.87 -0.83
C PRO A 115 -24.30 -21.11 -0.55
N HIS A 116 -23.62 -22.09 -1.17
CA HIS A 116 -22.33 -22.58 -0.65
C HIS A 116 -21.17 -21.58 -0.82
N VAL A 117 -21.09 -20.87 -1.97
CA VAL A 117 -20.08 -19.82 -2.20
C VAL A 117 -20.45 -18.57 -1.41
N THR A 118 -21.73 -18.19 -1.39
CA THR A 118 -22.19 -17.02 -0.61
C THR A 118 -22.01 -17.25 0.90
N ASP A 119 -22.26 -18.45 1.42
CA ASP A 119 -22.03 -18.81 2.82
C ASP A 119 -20.53 -18.71 3.19
N GLU A 120 -19.62 -19.18 2.33
CA GLU A 120 -18.18 -19.05 2.57
C GLU A 120 -17.77 -17.57 2.65
N ILE A 121 -18.30 -16.72 1.78
CA ILE A 121 -18.04 -15.27 1.81
C ILE A 121 -18.58 -14.65 3.11
N LYS A 122 -19.84 -14.95 3.50
CA LYS A 122 -20.44 -14.47 4.74
C LYS A 122 -19.65 -14.91 5.97
N ASN A 123 -19.20 -16.16 5.99
CA ASN A 123 -18.38 -16.71 7.07
C ASN A 123 -17.09 -15.91 7.26
N ARG A 124 -16.46 -15.38 6.19
CA ARG A 124 -15.26 -14.54 6.30
C ARG A 124 -15.54 -13.21 6.99
N ILE A 125 -16.72 -12.63 6.77
CA ILE A 125 -17.14 -11.41 7.48
C ILE A 125 -17.35 -11.72 8.97
N HIS A 126 -18.05 -12.81 9.28
CA HIS A 126 -18.27 -13.24 10.67
C HIS A 126 -16.97 -13.54 11.42
N LEU A 127 -16.03 -14.25 10.77
CA LEU A 127 -14.73 -14.57 11.37
C LEU A 127 -13.91 -13.31 11.68
N LEU A 128 -13.90 -12.33 10.76
CA LEU A 128 -13.24 -11.05 11.03
C LEU A 128 -13.91 -10.32 12.19
N ALA A 129 -15.24 -10.29 12.22
CA ALA A 129 -16.04 -9.69 13.26
C ALA A 129 -15.72 -10.28 14.64
N GLU A 130 -15.74 -11.61 14.75
CA GLU A 130 -15.45 -12.33 15.99
C GLU A 130 -14.01 -12.07 16.49
N LYS A 131 -13.04 -12.13 15.59
CA LYS A 131 -11.62 -11.94 15.95
C LYS A 131 -11.27 -10.52 16.35
N THR A 132 -11.78 -9.54 15.60
CA THR A 132 -11.42 -8.13 15.84
C THR A 132 -12.21 -7.52 16.98
N LYS A 133 -13.45 -7.98 17.22
CA LYS A 133 -14.42 -7.35 18.12
C LYS A 133 -14.53 -5.84 17.85
N ALA A 134 -14.54 -5.49 16.57
CA ALA A 134 -14.69 -4.11 16.12
C ALA A 134 -16.13 -3.64 16.33
N ASP A 135 -16.33 -2.35 16.59
CA ASP A 135 -17.66 -1.74 16.63
C ASP A 135 -18.27 -1.68 15.24
N VAL A 136 -17.42 -1.38 14.24
CA VAL A 136 -17.78 -1.26 12.82
C VAL A 136 -16.82 -2.03 11.94
N ILE A 137 -17.37 -2.83 11.01
CA ILE A 137 -16.61 -3.46 9.92
C ILE A 137 -16.98 -2.78 8.61
N ILE A 138 -15.98 -2.30 7.88
CA ILE A 138 -16.11 -1.74 6.54
C ILE A 138 -15.58 -2.77 5.56
N THR A 139 -16.45 -3.33 4.72
CA THR A 139 -16.08 -4.29 3.68
C THR A 139 -16.19 -3.63 2.30
N GLU A 140 -15.07 -3.50 1.62
CA GLU A 140 -15.02 -3.03 0.24
C GLU A 140 -15.20 -4.19 -0.74
N ILE A 141 -16.10 -4.03 -1.69
CA ILE A 141 -16.29 -4.98 -2.79
C ILE A 141 -15.52 -4.46 -4.01
N GLY A 142 -14.48 -5.21 -4.39
CA GLY A 142 -13.68 -4.95 -5.59
C GLY A 142 -14.48 -5.09 -6.89
N GLY A 143 -13.91 -4.62 -7.98
CA GLY A 143 -14.56 -4.63 -9.29
C GLY A 143 -15.64 -3.57 -9.44
N THR A 144 -16.45 -3.72 -10.48
CA THR A 144 -17.52 -2.79 -10.87
C THR A 144 -18.87 -3.50 -10.75
N THR A 145 -19.86 -2.83 -10.18
CA THR A 145 -21.22 -3.36 -10.08
C THR A 145 -21.78 -3.66 -11.47
N GLY A 146 -22.10 -4.92 -11.70
CA GLY A 146 -22.53 -5.43 -13.01
C GLY A 146 -21.55 -6.40 -13.65
N ASP A 147 -20.31 -6.48 -13.15
CA ASP A 147 -19.34 -7.48 -13.58
C ASP A 147 -19.75 -8.87 -13.07
N ILE A 148 -19.59 -9.88 -13.92
CA ILE A 148 -19.99 -11.27 -13.61
C ILE A 148 -19.21 -11.81 -12.41
N GLU A 149 -17.92 -11.49 -12.33
CA GLU A 149 -17.01 -11.96 -11.29
C GLU A 149 -17.38 -11.44 -9.90
N GLY A 150 -17.96 -10.25 -9.81
CA GLY A 150 -18.36 -9.60 -8.56
C GLY A 150 -19.71 -10.09 -8.01
N LEU A 151 -20.53 -10.74 -8.84
CA LEU A 151 -21.90 -11.10 -8.47
C LEU A 151 -22.01 -11.97 -7.21
N PRO A 152 -21.21 -13.01 -6.99
CA PRO A 152 -21.28 -13.81 -5.76
C PRO A 152 -21.02 -12.99 -4.48
N PHE A 153 -20.14 -11.99 -4.55
CA PHE A 153 -19.90 -11.09 -3.41
C PHE A 153 -21.09 -10.17 -3.15
N LEU A 154 -21.70 -9.62 -4.19
CA LEU A 154 -22.88 -8.76 -4.05
C LEU A 154 -24.06 -9.56 -3.49
N GLU A 155 -24.30 -10.78 -3.96
CA GLU A 155 -25.31 -11.68 -3.40
C GLU A 155 -25.02 -12.00 -1.91
N ALA A 156 -23.77 -12.31 -1.58
CA ALA A 156 -23.40 -12.63 -0.21
C ALA A 156 -23.63 -11.45 0.76
N ILE A 157 -23.28 -10.22 0.40
CA ILE A 157 -23.50 -9.06 1.27
C ILE A 157 -25.00 -8.69 1.36
N ARG A 158 -25.80 -8.94 0.31
CA ARG A 158 -27.24 -8.80 0.36
C ARG A 158 -27.87 -9.77 1.35
N GLU A 159 -27.50 -11.06 1.27
CA GLU A 159 -27.94 -12.08 2.22
C GLU A 159 -27.47 -11.78 3.64
N PHE A 160 -26.20 -11.36 3.80
CA PHE A 160 -25.62 -11.00 5.10
C PHE A 160 -26.39 -9.86 5.78
N ALA A 161 -26.78 -8.81 5.03
CA ALA A 161 -27.56 -7.72 5.58
C ALA A 161 -28.94 -8.18 6.09
N LEU A 162 -29.56 -9.16 5.42
CA LEU A 162 -30.79 -9.80 5.89
C LEU A 162 -30.58 -10.58 7.18
N GLU A 163 -29.48 -11.35 7.28
CA GLU A 163 -29.14 -12.16 8.45
C GLU A 163 -28.88 -11.32 9.71
N VAL A 164 -28.09 -10.23 9.59
CA VAL A 164 -27.75 -9.37 10.73
C VAL A 164 -28.84 -8.34 11.04
N GLY A 165 -29.82 -8.16 10.17
CA GLY A 165 -30.88 -7.17 10.23
C GLY A 165 -30.48 -5.81 9.66
N TYR A 166 -31.38 -5.20 8.94
CA TYR A 166 -31.15 -3.96 8.17
C TYR A 166 -30.66 -2.76 9.00
N ASN A 167 -30.92 -2.73 10.30
CA ASN A 167 -30.42 -1.68 11.20
C ASN A 167 -28.94 -1.85 11.57
N ASN A 168 -28.32 -2.96 11.18
CA ASN A 168 -26.94 -3.29 11.50
C ASN A 168 -26.02 -3.28 10.27
N ALA A 169 -26.58 -3.13 9.06
CA ALA A 169 -25.82 -3.11 7.82
C ALA A 169 -26.30 -1.99 6.90
N ILE A 170 -25.36 -1.21 6.36
CA ILE A 170 -25.64 -0.18 5.34
C ILE A 170 -24.79 -0.39 4.10
N PHE A 171 -25.29 0.09 2.97
CA PHE A 171 -24.61 0.05 1.68
C PHE A 171 -24.26 1.48 1.25
N LEU A 172 -22.97 1.71 1.03
CA LEU A 172 -22.42 2.92 0.48
C LEU A 172 -21.97 2.61 -0.95
N HIS A 173 -22.49 3.34 -1.91
CA HIS A 173 -22.22 3.10 -3.33
C HIS A 173 -21.47 4.27 -3.95
N LEU A 174 -20.24 4.01 -4.36
CA LEU A 174 -19.38 4.99 -5.02
C LEU A 174 -19.64 4.98 -6.53
N THR A 175 -19.86 6.17 -7.10
CA THR A 175 -20.16 6.36 -8.52
C THR A 175 -19.34 7.50 -9.12
N TYR A 176 -19.40 7.66 -10.44
CA TYR A 176 -18.74 8.73 -11.15
C TYR A 176 -19.75 9.67 -11.80
N VAL A 177 -19.57 10.97 -11.59
CA VAL A 177 -20.33 12.04 -12.25
C VAL A 177 -19.37 12.79 -13.19
N PRO A 178 -19.23 12.35 -14.45
CA PRO A 178 -18.28 12.92 -15.39
C PRO A 178 -18.64 14.35 -15.79
N PHE A 179 -17.62 15.19 -15.92
CA PHE A 179 -17.74 16.50 -16.57
C PHE A 179 -17.47 16.34 -18.06
N ILE A 180 -18.48 16.60 -18.90
CA ILE A 180 -18.36 16.55 -20.35
C ILE A 180 -17.92 17.92 -20.85
N LYS A 181 -16.63 18.08 -21.16
CA LYS A 181 -16.05 19.36 -21.60
C LYS A 181 -16.79 20.00 -22.77
N ALA A 182 -17.19 19.21 -23.76
CA ALA A 182 -17.92 19.70 -24.95
C ALA A 182 -19.31 20.25 -24.61
N ALA A 183 -19.98 19.73 -23.56
CA ALA A 183 -21.29 20.18 -23.09
C ALA A 183 -21.20 21.22 -21.96
N GLY A 184 -20.03 21.37 -21.35
CA GLY A 184 -19.81 22.29 -20.23
C GLY A 184 -20.54 21.91 -18.93
N GLU A 185 -20.97 20.65 -18.77
CA GLU A 185 -21.80 20.24 -17.66
C GLU A 185 -21.44 18.84 -17.10
N LEU A 186 -21.80 18.60 -15.83
CA LEU A 186 -21.75 17.30 -15.17
C LEU A 186 -22.92 16.41 -15.61
N LYS A 187 -22.67 15.13 -15.84
CA LYS A 187 -23.68 14.15 -16.28
C LYS A 187 -23.96 13.10 -15.20
N THR A 188 -25.20 13.09 -14.70
CA THR A 188 -25.66 12.18 -13.64
C THR A 188 -26.12 10.82 -14.16
N LYS A 189 -26.23 10.62 -15.48
CA LYS A 189 -26.76 9.37 -16.06
C LYS A 189 -25.92 8.12 -15.70
N PRO A 190 -24.58 8.15 -15.72
CA PRO A 190 -23.78 7.01 -15.28
C PRO A 190 -24.07 6.58 -13.83
N THR A 191 -24.18 7.55 -12.92
CA THR A 191 -24.58 7.31 -11.52
C THR A 191 -25.94 6.63 -11.43
N GLN A 192 -26.95 7.14 -12.14
CA GLN A 192 -28.29 6.57 -12.16
C GLN A 192 -28.29 5.12 -12.64
N GLN A 193 -27.55 4.82 -13.71
CA GLN A 193 -27.44 3.47 -14.27
C GLN A 193 -26.72 2.52 -13.32
N SER A 194 -25.64 2.98 -12.67
CA SER A 194 -24.89 2.17 -11.70
C SER A 194 -25.76 1.78 -10.50
N VAL A 195 -26.50 2.73 -9.93
CA VAL A 195 -27.43 2.46 -8.83
C VAL A 195 -28.58 1.56 -9.29
N ALA A 196 -29.12 1.76 -10.50
CA ALA A 196 -30.14 0.86 -11.05
C ALA A 196 -29.64 -0.58 -11.14
N LYS A 197 -28.41 -0.77 -11.61
CA LYS A 197 -27.77 -2.10 -11.68
C LYS A 197 -27.60 -2.77 -10.32
N LEU A 198 -27.19 -1.99 -9.30
CA LEU A 198 -27.09 -2.49 -7.93
C LEU A 198 -28.47 -2.91 -7.38
N ARG A 199 -29.52 -2.13 -7.69
CA ARG A 199 -30.89 -2.43 -7.28
C ARG A 199 -31.48 -3.66 -7.98
N GLU A 200 -31.07 -3.98 -9.21
CA GLU A 200 -31.45 -5.23 -9.89
C GLU A 200 -31.00 -6.47 -9.12
N ILE A 201 -29.86 -6.38 -8.39
CA ILE A 201 -29.33 -7.44 -7.53
C ILE A 201 -30.09 -7.49 -6.17
N GLY A 202 -30.95 -6.51 -5.89
CA GLY A 202 -31.69 -6.41 -4.63
C GLY A 202 -31.01 -5.57 -3.54
N ILE A 203 -29.98 -4.80 -3.89
CA ILE A 203 -29.29 -3.89 -2.96
C ILE A 203 -29.73 -2.45 -3.23
N ALA A 204 -30.37 -1.81 -2.26
CA ALA A 204 -30.64 -0.37 -2.28
C ALA A 204 -29.53 0.36 -1.51
N PRO A 205 -28.77 1.28 -2.11
CA PRO A 205 -27.76 2.03 -1.38
C PRO A 205 -28.41 2.97 -0.36
N HIS A 206 -27.80 3.13 0.80
CA HIS A 206 -28.17 4.11 1.82
C HIS A 206 -27.49 5.45 1.57
N VAL A 207 -26.28 5.41 0.99
CA VAL A 207 -25.45 6.57 0.67
C VAL A 207 -24.90 6.41 -0.75
N VAL A 208 -24.96 7.46 -1.53
CA VAL A 208 -24.34 7.53 -2.87
C VAL A 208 -23.21 8.54 -2.83
N VAL A 209 -21.96 8.07 -2.96
CA VAL A 209 -20.77 8.91 -3.04
C VAL A 209 -20.46 9.17 -4.51
N CYS A 210 -20.44 10.43 -4.88
CA CYS A 210 -20.28 10.90 -6.24
C CYS A 210 -18.88 11.46 -6.45
N ARG A 211 -17.98 10.66 -7.01
CA ARG A 211 -16.70 11.18 -7.46
C ARG A 211 -16.90 12.09 -8.67
N CYS A 212 -16.27 13.27 -8.64
CA CYS A 212 -16.46 14.29 -9.67
C CYS A 212 -15.25 15.24 -9.74
N GLU A 213 -15.02 15.81 -10.93
CA GLU A 213 -13.98 16.83 -11.14
C GLU A 213 -14.44 18.23 -10.68
N LYS A 214 -15.74 18.49 -10.71
CA LYS A 214 -16.37 19.76 -10.33
C LYS A 214 -17.45 19.56 -9.29
N SER A 215 -17.67 20.56 -8.46
CA SER A 215 -18.67 20.49 -7.39
C SER A 215 -20.09 20.28 -7.90
N LEU A 216 -20.85 19.50 -7.14
CA LEU A 216 -22.26 19.23 -7.39
C LEU A 216 -23.12 20.37 -6.83
N ASP A 217 -23.84 21.04 -7.68
CA ASP A 217 -24.84 22.02 -7.25
C ASP A 217 -26.07 21.34 -6.63
N LYS A 218 -26.94 22.16 -6.09
CA LYS A 218 -28.19 21.70 -5.41
C LYS A 218 -29.11 20.93 -6.37
N GLU A 219 -29.22 21.35 -7.61
CA GLU A 219 -30.10 20.71 -8.60
C GLU A 219 -29.59 19.31 -8.97
N LEU A 220 -28.29 19.18 -9.18
CA LEU A 220 -27.65 17.89 -9.45
C LEU A 220 -27.81 16.92 -8.27
N ARG A 221 -27.62 17.40 -7.02
CA ARG A 221 -27.84 16.57 -5.82
C ARG A 221 -29.30 16.12 -5.72
N GLN A 222 -30.27 17.00 -5.95
CA GLN A 222 -31.70 16.66 -5.97
C GLN A 222 -32.04 15.65 -7.07
N LYS A 223 -31.45 15.82 -8.25
CA LYS A 223 -31.65 14.91 -9.37
C LYS A 223 -31.10 13.52 -9.06
N ILE A 224 -29.85 13.42 -8.52
CA ILE A 224 -29.28 12.15 -8.11
C ILE A 224 -30.13 11.51 -7.01
N SER A 225 -30.51 12.27 -5.98
CA SER A 225 -31.37 11.81 -4.90
C SER A 225 -32.67 11.17 -5.44
N LEU A 226 -33.35 11.85 -6.33
CA LEU A 226 -34.61 11.37 -6.91
C LEU A 226 -34.44 10.05 -7.69
N TYR A 227 -33.45 9.99 -8.59
CA TYR A 227 -33.24 8.81 -9.46
C TYR A 227 -32.60 7.64 -8.72
N CYS A 228 -31.77 7.89 -7.73
CA CYS A 228 -31.13 6.87 -6.92
C CYS A 228 -31.97 6.44 -5.71
N ASN A 229 -33.07 7.14 -5.42
CA ASN A 229 -33.97 6.88 -4.29
C ASN A 229 -33.20 6.91 -2.94
N VAL A 230 -32.43 7.98 -2.74
CA VAL A 230 -31.73 8.27 -1.48
C VAL A 230 -32.07 9.70 -1.04
N PRO A 231 -32.02 10.03 0.27
CA PRO A 231 -32.19 11.42 0.72
C PRO A 231 -31.11 12.33 0.10
N VAL A 232 -31.41 13.61 -0.10
CA VAL A 232 -30.46 14.58 -0.68
C VAL A 232 -29.19 14.67 0.15
N GLU A 233 -29.29 14.57 1.46
CA GLU A 233 -28.16 14.54 2.41
C GLU A 233 -27.29 13.29 2.31
N ALA A 234 -27.77 12.24 1.64
CA ALA A 234 -27.04 11.01 1.38
C ALA A 234 -26.38 10.99 -0.01
N VAL A 235 -26.50 12.08 -0.76
CA VAL A 235 -25.74 12.32 -2.01
C VAL A 235 -24.49 13.10 -1.64
N ILE A 236 -23.40 12.41 -1.51
CA ILE A 236 -22.12 12.91 -1.02
C ILE A 236 -21.22 13.28 -2.21
N GLU A 237 -20.65 14.47 -2.18
CA GLU A 237 -19.62 14.88 -3.13
C GLU A 237 -18.23 14.37 -2.68
N GLU A 238 -17.56 13.67 -3.56
CA GLU A 238 -16.14 13.34 -3.41
C GLU A 238 -15.38 13.87 -4.62
N LYS A 239 -14.98 15.14 -4.52
CA LYS A 239 -14.22 15.81 -5.56
C LYS A 239 -12.78 15.27 -5.63
N ASP A 240 -12.18 15.29 -6.82
CA ASP A 240 -10.77 15.01 -6.96
C ASP A 240 -9.94 15.98 -6.10
N VAL A 241 -9.00 15.42 -5.34
CA VAL A 241 -8.14 16.21 -4.43
C VAL A 241 -7.07 16.96 -5.20
N ASP A 242 -6.72 18.16 -4.72
CA ASP A 242 -5.79 19.04 -5.42
C ASP A 242 -4.31 18.69 -5.10
N HIS A 243 -4.03 18.17 -3.88
CA HIS A 243 -2.65 17.97 -3.42
C HIS A 243 -2.35 16.54 -2.97
N SER A 244 -3.25 15.91 -2.20
CA SER A 244 -2.97 14.58 -1.63
C SER A 244 -4.24 13.81 -1.29
N ILE A 245 -4.17 12.47 -1.44
CA ILE A 245 -5.24 11.57 -1.01
C ILE A 245 -5.60 11.73 0.47
N TYR A 246 -4.69 12.25 1.30
CA TYR A 246 -4.94 12.50 2.72
C TYR A 246 -5.92 13.66 2.99
N GLU A 247 -6.33 14.40 1.96
CA GLU A 247 -7.41 15.41 2.07
C GLU A 247 -8.81 14.79 2.15
N VAL A 248 -8.97 13.54 1.65
CA VAL A 248 -10.28 12.88 1.54
C VAL A 248 -11.03 12.75 2.88
N PRO A 249 -10.41 12.38 4.02
CA PRO A 249 -11.13 12.36 5.30
C PRO A 249 -11.75 13.69 5.68
N LEU A 250 -11.03 14.81 5.48
CA LEU A 250 -11.55 16.14 5.78
C LEU A 250 -12.64 16.58 4.79
N MET A 251 -12.59 16.10 3.53
CA MET A 251 -13.65 16.32 2.55
C MET A 251 -14.92 15.57 2.96
N LEU A 252 -14.83 14.29 3.29
CA LEU A 252 -15.97 13.50 3.76
C LEU A 252 -16.55 14.04 5.07
N GLN A 253 -15.71 14.58 5.99
CA GLN A 253 -16.17 15.24 7.20
C GLN A 253 -17.01 16.51 6.89
N ARG A 254 -16.57 17.33 5.92
CA ARG A 254 -17.35 18.51 5.47
C ARG A 254 -18.70 18.12 4.89
N GLU A 255 -18.78 17.02 4.18
CA GLU A 255 -20.01 16.42 3.67
C GLU A 255 -20.82 15.70 4.78
N ARG A 256 -20.30 15.64 6.02
CA ARG A 256 -20.95 15.03 7.19
C ARG A 256 -21.28 13.54 7.01
N VAL A 257 -20.43 12.82 6.27
CA VAL A 257 -20.66 11.39 5.99
C VAL A 257 -20.62 10.56 7.26
N ASP A 258 -19.72 10.87 8.18
CA ASP A 258 -19.56 10.20 9.47
C ASP A 258 -20.79 10.43 10.38
N ASP A 259 -21.39 11.64 10.42
CA ASP A 259 -22.64 11.90 11.11
C ASP A 259 -23.78 11.07 10.52
N LEU A 260 -23.88 11.05 9.19
CA LEU A 260 -24.91 10.30 8.47
C LEU A 260 -24.80 8.79 8.73
N VAL A 261 -23.60 8.24 8.65
CA VAL A 261 -23.33 6.82 8.92
C VAL A 261 -23.65 6.46 10.36
N CYS A 262 -23.23 7.28 11.33
CA CYS A 262 -23.55 7.05 12.74
C CYS A 262 -25.06 7.06 12.99
N ARG A 263 -25.80 7.99 12.36
CA ARG A 263 -27.27 8.03 12.46
C ARG A 263 -27.94 6.81 11.83
N LEU A 264 -27.50 6.39 10.64
CA LEU A 264 -28.05 5.23 9.93
C LEU A 264 -27.84 3.92 10.69
N LEU A 265 -26.73 3.82 11.41
CA LEU A 265 -26.35 2.63 12.19
C LEU A 265 -26.67 2.73 13.70
N ASP A 266 -27.35 3.81 14.12
CA ASP A 266 -27.68 4.08 15.52
C ASP A 266 -26.43 4.00 16.43
N LEU A 267 -25.36 4.69 16.03
CA LEU A 267 -24.10 4.80 16.75
C LEU A 267 -24.05 6.14 17.50
N HIS A 268 -23.95 6.08 18.81
CA HIS A 268 -23.88 7.26 19.66
C HIS A 268 -22.42 7.58 20.01
N THR A 269 -21.85 8.54 19.32
CA THR A 269 -20.43 8.91 19.45
C THR A 269 -20.27 10.44 19.46
N PRO A 270 -19.17 10.99 20.02
CA PRO A 270 -18.81 12.39 19.82
C PRO A 270 -18.51 12.66 18.34
N ALA A 271 -18.38 13.94 17.98
CA ALA A 271 -17.87 14.32 16.67
C ALA A 271 -16.40 13.88 16.49
N ALA A 272 -15.98 13.64 15.25
CA ALA A 272 -14.62 13.22 14.94
C ALA A 272 -13.61 14.34 15.27
N ASP A 273 -12.61 14.03 16.10
CA ASP A 273 -11.48 14.92 16.37
C ASP A 273 -10.41 14.77 15.27
N MET A 274 -10.39 15.72 14.35
CA MET A 274 -9.51 15.71 13.19
C MET A 274 -8.35 16.73 13.31
N VAL A 275 -8.07 17.29 14.49
CA VAL A 275 -7.03 18.31 14.69
C VAL A 275 -5.66 17.79 14.23
N HIS A 276 -5.29 16.58 14.62
CA HIS A 276 -4.02 15.98 14.21
C HIS A 276 -3.95 15.76 12.69
N TRP A 277 -5.06 15.33 12.08
CA TRP A 277 -5.14 15.13 10.63
C TRP A 277 -5.05 16.45 9.85
N GLN A 278 -5.67 17.51 10.37
CA GLN A 278 -5.55 18.86 9.81
C GLN A 278 -4.10 19.36 9.79
N GLU A 279 -3.32 19.07 10.85
CA GLU A 279 -1.91 19.43 10.89
C GLU A 279 -1.07 18.65 9.86
N ILE A 280 -1.37 17.38 9.61
CA ILE A 280 -0.78 16.59 8.51
C ILE A 280 -1.04 17.29 7.18
N ILE A 281 -2.28 17.67 6.90
CA ILE A 281 -2.65 18.35 5.65
C ILE A 281 -1.98 19.72 5.54
N ARG A 282 -1.90 20.50 6.62
CA ARG A 282 -1.17 21.77 6.64
C ARG A 282 0.28 21.60 6.17
N LYS A 283 0.99 20.60 6.71
CA LYS A 283 2.39 20.32 6.33
C LYS A 283 2.55 19.85 4.90
N LEU A 284 1.54 19.16 4.36
CA LEU A 284 1.53 18.75 2.95
C LEU A 284 1.35 19.94 2.01
N ILE A 285 0.39 20.82 2.31
CA ILE A 285 0.04 21.96 1.43
C ILE A 285 1.05 23.11 1.56
N ALA A 286 1.46 23.44 2.80
CA ALA A 286 2.32 24.56 3.10
C ALA A 286 3.54 24.15 3.95
N PRO A 287 4.44 23.32 3.41
CA PRO A 287 5.65 22.91 4.11
C PRO A 287 6.65 24.07 4.23
N ARG A 288 7.42 24.08 5.33
CA ARG A 288 8.45 25.11 5.59
C ARG A 288 9.69 24.98 4.71
N HIS A 289 9.98 23.77 4.28
CA HIS A 289 11.16 23.41 3.49
C HIS A 289 10.75 22.67 2.23
N ARG A 290 11.69 22.52 1.30
CA ARG A 290 11.47 21.69 0.10
C ARG A 290 12.75 20.93 -0.27
N VAL A 291 12.59 19.71 -0.79
CA VAL A 291 13.70 18.88 -1.24
C VAL A 291 13.29 18.07 -2.47
N ARG A 292 14.23 17.82 -3.38
CA ARG A 292 14.05 16.94 -4.53
C ARG A 292 14.71 15.60 -4.24
N VAL A 293 13.98 14.50 -4.37
CA VAL A 293 14.44 13.14 -4.12
C VAL A 293 14.22 12.28 -5.36
N GLY A 294 15.26 11.59 -5.80
CA GLY A 294 15.18 10.67 -6.93
C GLY A 294 14.79 9.27 -6.49
N VAL A 295 13.79 8.68 -7.15
CA VAL A 295 13.47 7.25 -7.04
C VAL A 295 13.93 6.58 -8.33
N VAL A 296 15.00 5.77 -8.25
CA VAL A 296 15.63 5.11 -9.38
C VAL A 296 15.03 3.72 -9.57
N GLY A 297 14.12 3.59 -10.50
CA GLY A 297 13.33 2.38 -10.74
C GLY A 297 13.27 1.94 -12.20
N LYS A 298 12.53 0.85 -12.46
CA LYS A 298 12.26 0.34 -13.81
C LYS A 298 10.78 0.44 -14.23
N TYR A 299 9.90 0.75 -13.30
CA TYR A 299 8.44 0.85 -13.51
C TYR A 299 7.96 2.29 -13.28
N ILE A 300 8.79 3.27 -13.67
CA ILE A 300 8.54 4.67 -13.34
C ILE A 300 7.30 5.25 -14.01
N GLU A 301 6.90 4.70 -15.17
CA GLU A 301 5.68 5.12 -15.87
C GLU A 301 4.40 4.76 -15.10
N LEU A 302 4.48 3.81 -14.17
CA LEU A 302 3.34 3.31 -13.40
C LEU A 302 3.46 3.73 -11.94
N GLN A 303 2.73 4.76 -11.54
CA GLN A 303 2.78 5.29 -10.17
C GLN A 303 2.43 4.23 -9.10
N ASP A 304 1.50 3.34 -9.40
CA ASP A 304 1.04 2.31 -8.48
C ASP A 304 2.07 1.19 -8.23
N ALA A 305 3.10 1.04 -9.08
CA ALA A 305 4.15 0.04 -8.87
C ALA A 305 5.08 0.34 -7.69
N TYR A 306 5.19 1.61 -7.29
CA TYR A 306 5.98 2.08 -6.16
C TYR A 306 5.17 2.91 -5.18
N LYS A 307 3.87 2.66 -5.11
CA LYS A 307 2.92 3.46 -4.32
C LYS A 307 3.36 3.64 -2.88
N SER A 308 3.68 2.55 -2.18
CA SER A 308 4.11 2.61 -0.78
C SER A 308 5.43 3.36 -0.59
N VAL A 309 6.37 3.27 -1.56
CA VAL A 309 7.62 4.04 -1.51
C VAL A 309 7.34 5.54 -1.60
N TYR A 310 6.50 5.95 -2.56
CA TYR A 310 6.14 7.36 -2.74
C TYR A 310 5.42 7.91 -1.51
N GLU A 311 4.47 7.15 -0.96
CA GLU A 311 3.77 7.53 0.27
C GLU A 311 4.74 7.65 1.46
N ALA A 312 5.65 6.69 1.64
CA ALA A 312 6.62 6.71 2.72
C ALA A 312 7.60 7.91 2.63
N VAL A 313 7.97 8.31 1.40
CA VAL A 313 8.74 9.53 1.14
C VAL A 313 7.96 10.78 1.57
N ILE A 314 6.68 10.85 1.20
CA ILE A 314 5.77 11.94 1.61
C ILE A 314 5.64 11.98 3.15
N HIS A 315 5.48 10.83 3.81
CA HIS A 315 5.42 10.74 5.27
C HIS A 315 6.71 11.25 5.94
N GLY A 316 7.87 10.89 5.38
CA GLY A 316 9.16 11.45 5.81
C GLY A 316 9.18 12.97 5.67
N GLY A 317 8.58 13.51 4.61
CA GLY A 317 8.39 14.95 4.40
C GLY A 317 7.51 15.59 5.49
N ILE A 318 6.35 14.99 5.79
CA ILE A 318 5.45 15.45 6.87
C ILE A 318 6.18 15.50 8.22
N ALA A 319 6.97 14.47 8.54
CA ALA A 319 7.74 14.42 9.79
C ALA A 319 8.74 15.57 9.93
N ASN A 320 9.30 16.05 8.82
CA ASN A 320 10.32 17.11 8.76
C ASN A 320 9.75 18.49 8.37
N ASP A 321 8.44 18.64 8.24
CA ASP A 321 7.78 19.85 7.69
C ASP A 321 8.43 20.27 6.35
N CYS A 322 8.69 19.28 5.49
CA CYS A 322 9.43 19.41 4.23
C CYS A 322 8.60 18.84 3.06
N GLY A 323 8.26 19.69 2.11
CA GLY A 323 7.65 19.25 0.85
C GLY A 323 8.67 18.51 0.00
N VAL A 324 8.30 17.31 -0.46
CA VAL A 324 9.20 16.48 -1.25
C VAL A 324 8.72 16.42 -2.69
N GLU A 325 9.56 16.91 -3.60
CA GLU A 325 9.39 16.66 -5.05
C GLU A 325 10.05 15.33 -5.39
N ILE A 326 9.22 14.33 -5.72
CA ILE A 326 9.70 13.01 -6.13
C ILE A 326 10.03 13.04 -7.62
N VAL A 327 11.29 12.84 -7.94
CA VAL A 327 11.80 12.73 -9.33
C VAL A 327 11.90 11.25 -9.66
N GLN A 328 11.08 10.81 -10.59
CA GLN A 328 11.13 9.45 -11.12
C GLN A 328 12.30 9.35 -12.10
N VAL A 329 13.22 8.44 -11.87
CA VAL A 329 14.43 8.27 -12.69
C VAL A 329 14.47 6.85 -13.25
N ASP A 330 14.51 6.73 -14.57
CA ASP A 330 14.64 5.43 -15.23
C ASP A 330 16.06 4.89 -15.08
N ALA A 331 16.17 3.70 -14.51
CA ALA A 331 17.45 3.03 -14.37
C ALA A 331 18.11 2.70 -15.72
N GLU A 332 17.32 2.38 -16.76
CA GLU A 332 17.86 2.11 -18.11
C GLU A 332 18.41 3.37 -18.78
N GLU A 333 17.84 4.55 -18.49
CA GLU A 333 18.42 5.82 -18.95
C GLU A 333 19.78 6.09 -18.27
N ILE A 334 19.93 5.78 -16.98
CA ILE A 334 21.23 5.88 -16.30
C ILE A 334 22.26 4.93 -16.91
N GLU A 335 21.85 3.75 -17.36
CA GLU A 335 22.76 2.82 -18.04
C GLU A 335 23.34 3.42 -19.32
N LYS A 336 22.51 4.12 -20.10
CA LYS A 336 22.86 4.70 -21.40
C LYS A 336 23.61 6.02 -21.26
N ASP A 337 23.07 6.95 -20.46
CA ASP A 337 23.47 8.35 -20.43
C ASP A 337 24.40 8.69 -19.25
N GLY A 338 24.56 7.78 -18.28
CA GLY A 338 25.31 8.00 -17.04
C GLY A 338 24.46 8.60 -15.92
N ALA A 339 24.98 8.54 -14.70
CA ALA A 339 24.25 8.92 -13.49
C ALA A 339 24.24 10.43 -13.23
N GLU A 340 25.33 11.14 -13.56
CA GLU A 340 25.53 12.53 -13.15
C GLU A 340 24.44 13.47 -13.65
N GLN A 341 24.11 13.41 -14.93
CA GLN A 341 23.13 14.33 -15.53
C GLN A 341 21.74 14.22 -14.88
N LYS A 342 21.36 13.00 -14.51
CA LYS A 342 20.04 12.69 -13.93
C LYS A 342 19.98 12.94 -12.41
N LEU A 343 21.11 12.82 -11.70
CA LEU A 343 21.12 12.75 -10.23
C LEU A 343 21.74 13.98 -9.54
N ARG A 344 22.53 14.82 -10.23
CA ARG A 344 23.30 15.94 -9.62
C ARG A 344 22.45 16.96 -8.87
N ALA A 345 21.20 17.17 -9.27
CA ALA A 345 20.29 18.17 -8.70
C ALA A 345 19.42 17.61 -7.56
N LEU A 346 19.66 16.37 -7.14
CA LEU A 346 18.87 15.69 -6.10
C LEU A 346 19.52 15.84 -4.73
N GLY A 347 18.69 16.02 -3.70
CA GLY A 347 19.11 16.01 -2.30
C GLY A 347 19.28 14.60 -1.74
N GLY A 348 18.66 13.60 -2.35
CA GLY A 348 18.75 12.19 -1.97
C GLY A 348 18.31 11.24 -3.06
N ILE A 349 18.74 9.99 -2.98
CA ILE A 349 18.47 8.94 -3.96
C ILE A 349 17.90 7.71 -3.25
N ILE A 350 16.77 7.21 -3.74
CA ILE A 350 16.16 5.94 -3.29
C ILE A 350 16.28 4.93 -4.43
N VAL A 351 16.75 3.73 -4.11
CA VAL A 351 16.64 2.55 -4.98
C VAL A 351 15.65 1.58 -4.35
N PRO A 352 14.43 1.47 -4.92
CA PRO A 352 13.36 0.64 -4.37
C PRO A 352 13.59 -0.85 -4.62
N GLY A 353 12.75 -1.66 -3.99
CA GLY A 353 12.62 -3.09 -4.26
C GLY A 353 12.24 -3.40 -5.71
N GLY A 354 12.37 -4.64 -6.10
CA GLY A 354 12.00 -5.14 -7.41
C GLY A 354 12.61 -6.49 -7.72
N PHE A 355 12.20 -7.10 -8.82
CA PHE A 355 12.66 -8.40 -9.31
C PHE A 355 13.15 -8.31 -10.75
N GLY A 356 14.07 -9.23 -11.13
CA GLY A 356 14.57 -9.38 -12.48
C GLY A 356 15.65 -8.37 -12.88
N GLU A 357 16.33 -8.67 -13.96
CA GLU A 357 17.61 -8.10 -14.39
C GLU A 357 17.54 -6.68 -14.95
N ARG A 358 16.39 -6.27 -15.48
CA ARG A 358 16.21 -5.00 -16.19
C ARG A 358 16.55 -3.79 -15.29
N GLY A 359 17.45 -2.90 -15.76
CA GLY A 359 17.85 -1.68 -15.06
C GLY A 359 18.81 -1.90 -13.87
N VAL A 360 19.37 -3.10 -13.68
CA VAL A 360 20.26 -3.40 -12.56
C VAL A 360 21.55 -2.57 -12.63
N GLU A 361 22.18 -2.48 -13.79
CA GLU A 361 23.44 -1.75 -13.94
C GLU A 361 23.26 -0.23 -13.75
N GLY A 362 22.12 0.33 -14.18
CA GLY A 362 21.79 1.72 -13.89
C GLY A 362 21.59 2.00 -12.41
N LYS A 363 20.96 1.09 -11.68
CA LYS A 363 20.82 1.20 -10.22
C LYS A 363 22.19 1.10 -9.52
N ILE A 364 23.11 0.22 -10.00
CA ILE A 364 24.47 0.13 -9.51
C ILE A 364 25.21 1.46 -9.72
N LYS A 365 25.12 2.06 -10.92
CA LYS A 365 25.70 3.38 -11.20
C LYS A 365 25.09 4.47 -10.31
N ALA A 366 23.80 4.41 -10.02
CA ALA A 366 23.14 5.37 -9.12
C ALA A 366 23.65 5.24 -7.66
N ALA A 367 23.82 4.01 -7.16
CA ALA A 367 24.40 3.75 -5.84
C ALA A 367 25.87 4.22 -5.77
N GLN A 368 26.67 3.97 -6.82
CA GLN A 368 28.02 4.48 -6.95
C GLN A 368 28.07 6.00 -6.88
N TYR A 369 27.23 6.66 -7.69
CA TYR A 369 27.15 8.12 -7.72
C TYR A 369 26.79 8.70 -6.34
N ALA A 370 25.83 8.11 -5.65
CA ALA A 370 25.45 8.50 -4.30
C ALA A 370 26.61 8.37 -3.31
N ARG A 371 27.33 7.23 -3.33
CA ARG A 371 28.46 6.97 -2.44
C ARG A 371 29.62 7.95 -2.68
N GLU A 372 30.02 8.12 -3.93
CA GLU A 372 31.18 8.96 -4.30
C GLU A 372 30.93 10.45 -4.08
N ASN A 373 29.71 10.92 -4.34
CA ASN A 373 29.32 12.32 -4.20
C ASN A 373 28.69 12.67 -2.84
N LYS A 374 28.70 11.74 -1.88
CA LYS A 374 28.13 11.92 -0.53
C LYS A 374 26.66 12.34 -0.53
N ILE A 375 25.89 11.92 -1.52
CA ILE A 375 24.46 12.16 -1.62
C ILE A 375 23.73 11.13 -0.77
N PRO A 376 22.79 11.52 0.11
CA PRO A 376 21.97 10.60 0.87
C PRO A 376 21.36 9.49 0.01
N TYR A 377 21.57 8.24 0.44
CA TYR A 377 21.12 7.03 -0.25
C TYR A 377 20.27 6.18 0.69
N LEU A 378 19.11 5.74 0.21
CA LEU A 378 18.25 4.76 0.87
C LEU A 378 17.95 3.61 -0.10
N GLY A 379 18.46 2.42 0.20
CA GLY A 379 18.22 1.20 -0.59
C GLY A 379 17.18 0.30 0.09
N LEU A 380 16.16 -0.15 -0.65
CA LEU A 380 15.08 -0.99 -0.11
C LEU A 380 15.12 -2.36 -0.81
N CYS A 381 15.22 -3.44 -0.07
CA CYS A 381 15.25 -4.81 -0.56
C CYS A 381 16.31 -5.00 -1.69
N LEU A 382 15.89 -4.99 -2.96
CA LEU A 382 16.83 -5.00 -4.08
C LEU A 382 17.83 -3.83 -3.99
N GLY A 383 17.44 -2.68 -3.50
CA GLY A 383 18.32 -1.52 -3.32
C GLY A 383 19.48 -1.78 -2.37
N MET A 384 19.29 -2.59 -1.33
CA MET A 384 20.39 -3.06 -0.48
C MET A 384 21.33 -4.02 -1.23
N GLN A 385 20.77 -4.93 -2.01
CA GLN A 385 21.55 -5.87 -2.83
C GLN A 385 22.38 -5.12 -3.88
N ILE A 386 21.80 -4.10 -4.53
CA ILE A 386 22.49 -3.21 -5.47
C ILE A 386 23.65 -2.47 -4.80
N ALA A 387 23.45 -1.90 -3.62
CA ALA A 387 24.51 -1.23 -2.85
C ALA A 387 25.64 -2.19 -2.48
N THR A 388 25.31 -3.43 -2.15
CA THR A 388 26.26 -4.51 -1.87
C THR A 388 27.09 -4.86 -3.11
N ILE A 389 26.45 -5.05 -4.25
CA ILE A 389 27.13 -5.36 -5.52
C ILE A 389 28.04 -4.19 -5.95
N GLU A 390 27.55 -2.96 -5.84
CA GLU A 390 28.34 -1.76 -6.13
C GLU A 390 29.62 -1.71 -5.29
N PHE A 391 29.47 -1.87 -3.97
CA PHE A 391 30.59 -1.83 -3.03
C PHE A 391 31.61 -2.95 -3.31
N ALA A 392 31.14 -4.14 -3.59
CA ALA A 392 31.99 -5.27 -3.97
C ALA A 392 32.84 -4.98 -5.22
N ARG A 393 32.20 -4.42 -6.27
CA ARG A 393 32.87 -4.12 -7.55
C ARG A 393 33.82 -2.93 -7.43
N ASN A 394 33.39 -1.84 -6.82
CA ASN A 394 34.11 -0.58 -6.91
C ASN A 394 35.01 -0.27 -5.71
N VAL A 395 34.69 -0.79 -4.51
CA VAL A 395 35.52 -0.61 -3.31
C VAL A 395 36.39 -1.81 -3.05
N LEU A 396 35.83 -3.03 -3.00
CA LEU A 396 36.59 -4.27 -2.74
C LEU A 396 37.36 -4.77 -3.98
N LYS A 397 37.13 -4.18 -5.16
CA LYS A 397 37.75 -4.58 -6.43
C LYS A 397 37.54 -6.06 -6.77
N LEU A 398 36.35 -6.59 -6.43
CA LEU A 398 35.93 -7.94 -6.80
C LEU A 398 35.18 -7.87 -8.15
N PRO A 399 35.84 -8.17 -9.27
CA PRO A 399 35.26 -8.01 -10.59
C PRO A 399 34.08 -8.97 -10.78
N LYS A 400 33.09 -8.55 -11.55
CA LYS A 400 31.88 -9.35 -11.85
C LYS A 400 31.10 -9.83 -10.63
N SER A 401 31.26 -9.18 -9.45
CA SER A 401 30.38 -9.45 -8.30
C SER A 401 28.93 -9.22 -8.68
N HIS A 402 28.05 -10.17 -8.32
CA HIS A 402 26.63 -10.07 -8.67
C HIS A 402 25.74 -10.83 -7.68
N SER A 403 24.42 -10.74 -7.91
CA SER A 403 23.45 -11.65 -7.35
C SER A 403 23.30 -12.90 -8.23
N THR A 404 23.16 -14.07 -7.62
CA THR A 404 22.83 -15.31 -8.35
C THR A 404 21.41 -15.29 -8.96
N GLU A 405 20.61 -14.26 -8.68
CA GLU A 405 19.34 -13.99 -9.38
C GLU A 405 19.58 -13.58 -10.83
N PHE A 406 20.57 -12.72 -11.06
CA PHE A 406 20.84 -12.08 -12.36
C PHE A 406 21.95 -12.78 -13.13
N ASP A 407 22.98 -13.26 -12.44
CA ASP A 407 24.07 -14.07 -13.00
C ASP A 407 24.29 -15.31 -12.12
N PRO A 408 23.66 -16.45 -12.43
CA PRO A 408 23.86 -17.70 -11.69
C PRO A 408 25.31 -18.21 -11.67
N ASN A 409 26.13 -17.76 -12.63
CA ASN A 409 27.53 -18.20 -12.81
C ASN A 409 28.54 -17.13 -12.36
N THR A 410 28.11 -16.09 -11.67
CA THR A 410 29.03 -15.05 -11.19
C THR A 410 30.17 -15.65 -10.36
N PRO A 411 31.43 -15.24 -10.61
CA PRO A 411 32.57 -15.72 -9.81
C PRO A 411 32.54 -15.17 -8.37
N ASN A 412 31.82 -14.09 -8.12
CA ASN A 412 31.69 -13.47 -6.81
C ASN A 412 30.23 -13.27 -6.45
N PRO A 413 29.52 -14.34 -6.00
CA PRO A 413 28.10 -14.26 -5.63
C PRO A 413 27.94 -13.59 -4.25
N VAL A 414 28.05 -12.26 -4.21
CA VAL A 414 27.90 -11.47 -2.97
C VAL A 414 26.46 -11.43 -2.47
N ILE A 415 25.51 -11.67 -3.36
CA ILE A 415 24.10 -11.94 -3.07
C ILE A 415 23.77 -13.34 -3.60
N ALA A 416 23.19 -14.17 -2.75
CA ALA A 416 22.88 -15.57 -3.09
C ALA A 416 21.48 -15.98 -2.62
N MET A 417 20.94 -17.00 -3.27
CA MET A 417 19.65 -17.58 -2.86
C MET A 417 19.80 -18.27 -1.51
N LEU A 418 18.83 -18.09 -0.62
CA LEU A 418 18.71 -18.83 0.63
C LEU A 418 18.65 -20.35 0.36
N ASP A 419 19.32 -21.15 1.20
CA ASP A 419 19.34 -22.61 1.03
C ASP A 419 17.94 -23.24 1.10
N GLU A 420 17.06 -22.69 1.93
CA GLU A 420 15.67 -23.09 2.05
C GLU A 420 14.87 -22.82 0.76
N GLN A 421 15.24 -21.79 0.01
CA GLN A 421 14.58 -21.40 -1.24
C GLN A 421 15.02 -22.24 -2.45
N LYS A 422 16.15 -22.93 -2.38
CA LYS A 422 16.68 -23.75 -3.48
C LYS A 422 15.78 -24.94 -3.85
N ARG A 423 14.91 -25.40 -2.94
CA ARG A 423 14.00 -26.55 -3.11
C ARG A 423 12.56 -26.16 -3.46
N VAL A 424 12.28 -24.88 -3.58
CA VAL A 424 10.91 -24.38 -3.80
C VAL A 424 10.52 -24.48 -5.27
N THR A 425 9.48 -25.26 -5.56
CA THR A 425 8.91 -25.45 -6.91
C THR A 425 7.72 -24.52 -7.18
N LYS A 426 6.88 -24.28 -6.17
CA LYS A 426 5.77 -23.33 -6.25
C LYS A 426 6.25 -21.93 -5.92
N LYS A 427 6.03 -20.95 -6.81
CA LYS A 427 6.56 -19.58 -6.64
C LYS A 427 5.69 -18.65 -5.77
N GLY A 428 4.37 -18.80 -5.76
CA GLY A 428 3.46 -17.98 -4.95
C GLY A 428 3.56 -18.30 -3.46
N GLY A 429 3.58 -17.27 -2.60
CA GLY A 429 3.56 -17.41 -1.15
C GLY A 429 4.74 -18.13 -0.50
N THR A 430 5.88 -18.25 -1.19
CA THR A 430 7.03 -19.07 -0.74
C THR A 430 8.33 -18.30 -0.53
N MET A 431 8.33 -16.99 -0.69
CA MET A 431 9.45 -16.11 -0.33
C MET A 431 9.57 -16.00 1.20
N ARG A 432 10.63 -15.36 1.67
CA ARG A 432 10.66 -14.85 3.04
C ARG A 432 9.69 -13.68 3.10
N LEU A 433 8.55 -13.89 3.77
CA LEU A 433 7.40 -12.99 3.76
C LEU A 433 7.01 -12.55 5.16
N GLY A 434 6.46 -11.33 5.24
CA GLY A 434 5.86 -10.79 6.46
C GLY A 434 6.85 -10.27 7.47
N SER A 435 6.36 -10.03 8.67
CA SER A 435 7.11 -9.42 9.76
C SER A 435 8.17 -10.36 10.30
N GLN A 436 9.44 -9.90 10.31
CA GLN A 436 10.59 -10.62 10.85
C GLN A 436 11.33 -9.71 11.82
N SER A 437 11.88 -10.31 12.87
CA SER A 437 12.66 -9.60 13.87
C SER A 437 14.07 -9.29 13.36
N CYS A 438 14.55 -8.07 13.61
CA CYS A 438 15.89 -7.63 13.32
C CYS A 438 16.53 -7.01 14.56
N GLN A 439 17.77 -7.40 14.87
CA GLN A 439 18.58 -6.80 15.92
C GLN A 439 19.52 -5.75 15.34
N LEU A 440 19.42 -4.52 15.84
CA LEU A 440 20.24 -3.39 15.43
C LEU A 440 21.49 -3.28 16.29
N ALA A 441 22.62 -3.04 15.66
CA ALA A 441 23.91 -2.86 16.33
C ALA A 441 23.98 -1.48 17.01
N LEU A 442 24.49 -1.47 18.24
CA LEU A 442 24.70 -0.24 19.02
C LEU A 442 25.64 0.74 18.31
N GLY A 443 25.35 2.03 18.40
CA GLY A 443 26.17 3.08 17.83
C GLY A 443 26.03 3.27 16.32
N THR A 444 25.09 2.57 15.67
CA THR A 444 24.79 2.72 14.24
C THR A 444 23.72 3.79 14.00
N LYS A 445 23.67 4.32 12.77
CA LYS A 445 22.63 5.29 12.37
C LYS A 445 21.22 4.64 12.44
N ALA A 446 21.11 3.38 12.00
CA ALA A 446 19.85 2.64 12.07
C ALA A 446 19.34 2.59 13.52
N ALA A 447 20.15 2.15 14.47
CA ALA A 447 19.76 2.11 15.89
C ALA A 447 19.37 3.48 16.44
N ALA A 448 20.08 4.54 16.05
CA ALA A 448 19.75 5.91 16.45
C ALA A 448 18.40 6.40 15.86
N LEU A 449 18.09 6.05 14.61
CA LEU A 449 16.86 6.44 13.95
C LEU A 449 15.63 5.73 14.54
N TYR A 450 15.74 4.43 14.81
CA TYR A 450 14.65 3.66 15.42
C TYR A 450 14.47 3.94 16.91
N GLY A 451 15.54 4.31 17.61
CA GLY A 451 15.54 4.43 19.08
C GLY A 451 15.27 3.10 19.80
N ALA A 452 15.54 1.98 19.12
CA ALA A 452 15.32 0.62 19.61
C ALA A 452 16.42 -0.31 19.08
N PHE A 453 16.66 -1.45 19.79
CA PHE A 453 17.65 -2.45 19.38
C PHE A 453 17.04 -3.69 18.74
N VAL A 454 15.75 -3.90 18.94
CA VAL A 454 14.99 -4.97 18.29
C VAL A 454 13.81 -4.34 17.59
N ILE A 455 13.69 -4.59 16.31
CA ILE A 455 12.62 -4.08 15.44
C ILE A 455 11.98 -5.25 14.70
N ASN A 456 10.77 -5.05 14.22
CA ASN A 456 10.06 -6.02 13.39
C ASN A 456 9.68 -5.34 12.08
N GLU A 457 10.11 -5.91 10.96
CA GLU A 457 9.95 -5.33 9.63
C GLU A 457 9.43 -6.34 8.62
N ARG A 458 8.73 -5.90 7.58
CA ARG A 458 8.11 -6.77 6.57
C ARG A 458 9.09 -7.11 5.45
N HIS A 459 9.15 -8.39 5.11
CA HIS A 459 10.02 -8.94 4.08
C HIS A 459 9.24 -9.47 2.88
N ARG A 460 9.90 -9.42 1.69
CA ARG A 460 9.40 -10.03 0.46
C ARG A 460 10.57 -10.30 -0.49
N HIS A 461 11.36 -11.35 -0.23
CA HIS A 461 12.55 -11.67 -1.04
C HIS A 461 12.99 -13.13 -0.91
N ARG A 462 13.87 -13.59 -1.83
CA ARG A 462 14.48 -14.93 -1.87
C ARG A 462 16.00 -14.90 -1.75
N TYR A 463 16.61 -13.75 -2.03
CA TYR A 463 18.06 -13.59 -2.10
C TYR A 463 18.53 -12.74 -0.94
N GLU A 464 19.73 -13.09 -0.43
CA GLU A 464 20.31 -12.53 0.78
C GLU A 464 21.79 -12.23 0.57
N PHE A 465 22.36 -11.40 1.46
CA PHE A 465 23.80 -11.19 1.53
C PHE A 465 24.55 -12.51 1.83
N ASN A 466 25.61 -12.79 1.05
CA ASN A 466 26.43 -13.97 1.24
C ASN A 466 27.50 -13.73 2.32
N ASN A 467 27.34 -14.33 3.49
CA ASN A 467 28.23 -14.17 4.64
C ASN A 467 29.69 -14.60 4.40
N ALA A 468 29.99 -15.37 3.37
CA ALA A 468 31.37 -15.70 2.99
C ALA A 468 32.21 -14.44 2.64
N TYR A 469 31.55 -13.33 2.32
CA TYR A 469 32.21 -12.05 2.02
C TYR A 469 32.24 -11.09 3.21
N ARG A 470 31.55 -11.37 4.31
CA ARG A 470 31.28 -10.44 5.42
C ARG A 470 32.54 -9.75 5.93
N GLU A 471 33.57 -10.51 6.28
CA GLU A 471 34.82 -9.97 6.83
C GLU A 471 35.54 -9.00 5.87
N LYS A 472 35.46 -9.26 4.55
CA LYS A 472 36.05 -8.37 3.54
C LYS A 472 35.34 -7.02 3.49
N PHE A 473 33.99 -7.02 3.60
CA PHE A 473 33.17 -5.83 3.61
C PHE A 473 33.42 -5.00 4.89
N GLU A 474 33.43 -5.62 6.05
CA GLU A 474 33.68 -4.95 7.35
C GLU A 474 35.05 -4.24 7.38
N LYS A 475 36.12 -4.89 6.89
CA LYS A 475 37.46 -4.30 6.80
C LYS A 475 37.52 -3.06 5.91
N ALA A 476 36.59 -2.92 4.95
CA ALA A 476 36.51 -1.79 4.04
C ALA A 476 35.54 -0.66 4.50
N GLY A 477 35.00 -0.78 5.71
CA GLY A 477 34.09 0.25 6.29
C GLY A 477 32.61 0.06 5.97
N PHE A 478 32.22 -1.10 5.48
CA PHE A 478 30.82 -1.49 5.34
C PHE A 478 30.29 -1.99 6.69
N VAL A 479 29.22 -1.43 7.18
CA VAL A 479 28.67 -1.71 8.51
C VAL A 479 27.41 -2.55 8.37
N PHE A 480 27.39 -3.71 9.00
CA PHE A 480 26.19 -4.55 9.13
C PHE A 480 25.44 -4.11 10.38
N SER A 481 24.59 -3.09 10.22
CA SER A 481 23.92 -2.41 11.33
C SER A 481 22.64 -3.11 11.80
N GLY A 482 22.13 -4.08 11.04
CA GLY A 482 21.01 -4.93 11.45
C GLY A 482 21.18 -6.36 10.98
N ASN A 483 20.85 -7.32 11.85
CA ASN A 483 20.92 -8.74 11.55
C ASN A 483 19.69 -9.47 12.10
N SER A 484 19.38 -10.66 11.54
CA SER A 484 18.43 -11.58 12.16
C SER A 484 18.86 -11.95 13.60
N PRO A 485 17.93 -12.33 14.49
CA PRO A 485 18.27 -12.67 15.90
C PRO A 485 19.33 -13.75 16.06
N ASP A 486 19.45 -14.67 15.11
CA ASP A 486 20.47 -15.72 15.08
C ASP A 486 21.80 -15.27 14.42
N GLY A 487 21.87 -14.01 13.95
CA GLY A 487 23.03 -13.39 13.32
C GLY A 487 23.36 -13.88 11.90
N LYS A 488 22.52 -14.76 11.32
CA LYS A 488 22.82 -15.39 10.04
C LYS A 488 22.44 -14.53 8.84
N LEU A 489 21.41 -13.69 8.95
CA LEU A 489 20.93 -12.87 7.85
C LEU A 489 21.24 -11.40 8.11
N VAL A 490 21.67 -10.70 7.06
CA VAL A 490 21.93 -9.27 7.09
C VAL A 490 20.67 -8.51 6.69
N GLU A 491 20.17 -7.67 7.60
CA GLU A 491 18.92 -6.95 7.43
C GLU A 491 19.11 -5.47 7.12
N VAL A 492 20.16 -4.85 7.65
CA VAL A 492 20.46 -3.42 7.44
C VAL A 492 21.96 -3.23 7.26
N ILE A 493 22.32 -2.39 6.31
CA ILE A 493 23.72 -1.99 6.05
C ILE A 493 23.87 -0.48 6.04
N GLU A 494 25.06 -0.01 6.43
CA GLU A 494 25.46 1.40 6.39
C GLU A 494 26.90 1.55 5.91
N LEU A 495 27.24 2.75 5.41
CA LEU A 495 28.65 3.17 5.23
C LEU A 495 29.07 4.12 6.34
N LYS A 496 30.17 3.78 7.03
CA LYS A 496 30.67 4.50 8.20
C LYS A 496 30.94 5.98 7.90
N ASP A 497 31.63 6.26 6.81
CA ASP A 497 32.12 7.60 6.45
C ASP A 497 31.21 8.33 5.45
N HIS A 498 29.89 7.99 5.44
CA HIS A 498 28.90 8.64 4.59
C HIS A 498 27.85 9.36 5.45
N PRO A 499 27.43 10.59 5.07
CA PRO A 499 26.40 11.32 5.83
C PRO A 499 25.12 10.51 6.04
N PHE A 500 24.62 9.90 4.98
CA PHE A 500 23.49 8.97 5.02
C PHE A 500 23.58 7.98 3.85
N PHE A 501 24.15 6.81 4.08
CA PHE A 501 24.09 5.69 3.14
C PHE A 501 23.63 4.48 3.93
N LEU A 502 22.35 4.17 3.77
CA LEU A 502 21.67 3.14 4.54
C LEU A 502 20.81 2.31 3.59
N ALA A 503 20.78 1.01 3.80
CA ALA A 503 19.87 0.16 3.05
C ALA A 503 19.37 -1.01 3.89
N SER A 504 18.14 -1.45 3.63
CA SER A 504 17.44 -2.53 4.32
C SER A 504 17.08 -3.65 3.36
N GLN A 505 17.13 -4.91 3.84
CA GLN A 505 16.64 -6.06 3.09
C GLN A 505 15.11 -6.17 3.15
N PHE A 506 14.51 -5.62 4.18
CA PHE A 506 13.08 -5.51 4.36
C PHE A 506 12.48 -4.28 3.65
N HIS A 507 11.16 -4.16 3.71
CA HIS A 507 10.34 -3.13 3.07
C HIS A 507 9.75 -2.15 4.10
N PRO A 508 10.50 -1.14 4.57
CA PRO A 508 10.04 -0.18 5.57
C PRO A 508 8.88 0.70 5.07
N GLU A 509 8.73 0.81 3.74
CA GLU A 509 7.62 1.54 3.12
C GLU A 509 6.24 1.02 3.50
N PHE A 510 6.11 -0.28 3.77
CA PHE A 510 4.82 -0.88 4.17
C PHE A 510 4.37 -0.50 5.58
N LEU A 511 5.27 -0.08 6.45
CA LEU A 511 4.95 0.31 7.83
C LEU A 511 4.83 1.83 8.01
N SER A 512 5.10 2.62 6.97
CA SER A 512 5.04 4.08 7.06
C SER A 512 3.60 4.60 6.98
N LYS A 513 3.25 5.51 7.89
CA LYS A 513 1.93 6.17 7.96
C LYS A 513 2.11 7.69 8.08
N PRO A 514 1.14 8.51 7.63
CA PRO A 514 1.27 9.98 7.71
C PRO A 514 1.38 10.49 9.16
N HIS A 515 0.70 9.81 10.10
CA HIS A 515 0.74 10.14 11.54
C HIS A 515 1.88 9.41 12.29
N GLN A 516 2.50 8.38 11.68
CA GLN A 516 3.65 7.63 12.21
C GLN A 516 4.64 7.33 11.09
N PRO A 517 5.36 8.36 10.58
CA PRO A 517 6.35 8.18 9.52
C PRO A 517 7.45 7.22 9.93
N HIS A 518 7.80 6.31 9.02
CA HIS A 518 8.83 5.31 9.30
C HIS A 518 10.20 5.95 9.55
N PRO A 519 10.97 5.51 10.59
CA PRO A 519 12.22 6.14 11.00
C PRO A 519 13.27 6.30 9.89
N LEU A 520 13.39 5.31 9.00
CA LEU A 520 14.36 5.36 7.89
C LEU A 520 14.00 6.46 6.88
N PHE A 521 12.73 6.61 6.53
CA PHE A 521 12.28 7.66 5.61
C PHE A 521 12.37 9.04 6.26
N LYS A 522 12.00 9.16 7.54
CA LYS A 522 12.17 10.40 8.31
C LYS A 522 13.62 10.84 8.33
N GLY A 523 14.56 9.93 8.66
CA GLY A 523 15.99 10.23 8.70
C GLY A 523 16.57 10.53 7.32
N PHE A 524 16.13 9.81 6.28
CA PHE A 524 16.56 10.04 4.91
C PHE A 524 16.16 11.44 4.41
N ILE A 525 14.91 11.86 4.63
CA ILE A 525 14.46 13.18 4.20
C ILE A 525 15.17 14.30 4.97
N ALA A 526 15.43 14.11 6.27
CA ALA A 526 16.25 15.05 7.05
C ALA A 526 17.65 15.21 6.46
N ALA A 527 18.32 14.09 6.14
CA ALA A 527 19.63 14.09 5.52
C ALA A 527 19.62 14.71 4.11
N ALA A 528 18.60 14.38 3.31
CA ALA A 528 18.43 14.93 1.97
C ALA A 528 18.23 16.46 1.98
N HIS A 529 17.46 16.98 2.92
CA HIS A 529 17.31 18.42 3.11
C HIS A 529 18.63 19.10 3.51
N GLN A 530 19.40 18.50 4.46
CA GLN A 530 20.68 19.03 4.88
C GLN A 530 21.72 19.06 3.74
N SER A 531 21.72 18.03 2.88
CA SER A 531 22.72 17.92 1.80
C SER A 531 22.64 19.06 0.77
N ILE A 532 21.46 19.65 0.56
CA ILE A 532 21.26 20.78 -0.35
C ILE A 532 21.87 22.06 0.21
N HIS A 533 21.81 22.24 1.54
CA HIS A 533 22.35 23.45 2.20
C HIS A 533 23.87 23.40 2.42
N GLN A 534 24.50 22.23 2.25
CA GLN A 534 25.95 22.04 2.38
C GLN A 534 26.71 22.11 1.06
N LYS A 535 26.03 22.11 -0.09
CA LYS A 535 26.68 22.33 -1.39
C LYS A 535 26.98 23.81 -1.54
N PRO A 536 28.26 24.25 -1.67
CA PRO A 536 28.54 25.62 -2.09
C PRO A 536 27.93 25.86 -3.47
N LEU A 537 27.29 27.01 -3.64
CA LEU A 537 26.72 27.54 -4.88
C LEU A 537 27.78 27.60 -5.99
#